data_17191aa6bb9045893981c0742ffed401
#
_entry.id   17191aa6bb9045893981c0742ffed401
#
_cell.length_a   1.000
_cell.length_b   1.000
_cell.length_c   1.000
_cell.angle_alpha   90.00
_cell.angle_beta   90.00
_cell.angle_gamma   90.00
#
_symmetry.space_group_name_H-M   'P 1'
#
loop_
_entity.id
_entity.type
_entity.pdbx_description
1 polymer ?
#
loop_
_entity_poly.entity_id
_entity_poly.type
_entity_poly.pdbx_seq_one_letter_code
_entity_poly.pdbx_strand_id
1 'polypeptide(L)'
;ATTRPETMLGDSAVAVNPSDERYQHLVGRKVLLPIVNRQIPIVADSYVDMEFGTGVVKITPAHDPNDFEVGKRHNLEQINILNDDATINEKGGKFEGMDRYEARKAIVKELDDMGLLVRIEDYSHNVGTHDRCGTTIEPMIKKQWFVKMDELIKPAVKAVQEKEIRLIPERMEKTYFNWTDNIKDWCISRQLWWGHRIPAYYCDSCGETVVARTEPTVCPKCGGTHFTQDPDTLDTWFSSALWPLSLIHI
;
A
#
# COMPACT_ATOMS: atom_id res chain seq x y z
N ALA A 1 16.74 -13.56 2.15
CA ALA A 1 16.60 -13.37 3.61
C ALA A 1 15.40 -12.47 3.90
N THR A 2 14.81 -12.57 5.10
CA THR A 2 13.69 -11.72 5.53
C THR A 2 13.71 -11.52 7.03
N THR A 3 13.29 -10.35 7.49
CA THR A 3 13.04 -10.05 8.91
C THR A 3 11.58 -10.32 9.30
N ARG A 4 10.73 -10.65 8.32
CA ARG A 4 9.28 -10.86 8.48
C ARG A 4 8.84 -12.19 7.83
N PRO A 5 9.25 -13.36 8.38
CA PRO A 5 8.90 -14.66 7.80
C PRO A 5 7.38 -14.91 7.68
N GLU A 6 6.57 -14.33 8.57
CA GLU A 6 5.11 -14.44 8.55
C GLU A 6 4.50 -13.95 7.23
N THR A 7 5.08 -12.91 6.62
CA THR A 7 4.55 -12.38 5.35
C THR A 7 4.83 -13.27 4.15
N MET A 8 5.71 -14.27 4.29
CA MET A 8 6.03 -15.23 3.23
C MET A 8 4.78 -15.95 2.69
N LEU A 9 3.78 -16.16 3.53
CA LEU A 9 2.51 -16.77 3.10
C LEU A 9 1.82 -15.98 1.98
N GLY A 10 2.11 -14.66 1.87
CA GLY A 10 1.61 -13.75 0.84
C GLY A 10 2.56 -13.50 -0.33
N ASP A 11 3.69 -14.21 -0.40
CA ASP A 11 4.65 -14.02 -1.51
C ASP A 11 4.00 -14.38 -2.84
N SER A 12 4.20 -13.52 -3.84
CA SER A 12 3.66 -13.69 -5.19
C SER A 12 4.73 -13.84 -6.27
N ALA A 13 6.00 -13.59 -5.92
CA ALA A 13 7.15 -13.87 -6.79
C ALA A 13 8.44 -13.99 -5.99
N VAL A 14 9.47 -14.46 -6.68
CA VAL A 14 10.87 -14.34 -6.29
C VAL A 14 11.55 -13.46 -7.34
N ALA A 15 12.31 -12.46 -6.90
CA ALA A 15 13.04 -11.57 -7.78
C ALA A 15 14.55 -11.84 -7.74
N VAL A 16 15.19 -11.70 -8.89
CA VAL A 16 16.65 -11.78 -9.08
C VAL A 16 17.11 -10.58 -9.90
N ASN A 17 18.37 -10.17 -9.76
CA ASN A 17 18.89 -9.10 -10.58
C ASN A 17 19.10 -9.59 -12.03
N PRO A 18 18.68 -8.84 -13.07
CA PRO A 18 18.87 -9.23 -14.46
C PRO A 18 20.32 -9.41 -14.87
N SER A 19 21.26 -8.78 -14.16
CA SER A 19 22.71 -8.89 -14.40
C SER A 19 23.37 -10.02 -13.62
N ASP A 20 22.62 -10.75 -12.78
CA ASP A 20 23.17 -11.84 -11.98
C ASP A 20 23.20 -13.16 -12.78
N GLU A 21 24.36 -13.51 -13.30
CA GLU A 21 24.57 -14.70 -14.11
C GLU A 21 24.21 -16.00 -13.37
N ARG A 22 24.27 -16.02 -12.03
CA ARG A 22 23.91 -17.19 -11.23
C ARG A 22 22.47 -17.63 -11.42
N TYR A 23 21.56 -16.67 -11.66
CA TYR A 23 20.11 -16.90 -11.65
C TYR A 23 19.40 -16.56 -12.96
N GLN A 24 20.08 -15.98 -13.96
CA GLN A 24 19.49 -15.63 -15.25
C GLN A 24 18.72 -16.79 -15.90
N HIS A 25 19.26 -18.02 -15.81
CA HIS A 25 18.66 -19.22 -16.40
C HIS A 25 17.36 -19.66 -15.70
N LEU A 26 17.04 -19.09 -14.54
CA LEU A 26 15.82 -19.36 -13.78
C LEU A 26 14.69 -18.36 -14.06
N VAL A 27 14.99 -17.21 -14.65
CA VAL A 27 13.98 -16.17 -14.96
C VAL A 27 12.87 -16.74 -15.86
N GLY A 28 11.62 -16.47 -15.50
CA GLY A 28 10.44 -17.00 -16.19
C GLY A 28 10.03 -18.41 -15.74
N ARG A 29 10.84 -19.09 -14.96
CA ARG A 29 10.43 -20.34 -14.31
C ARG A 29 9.59 -20.07 -13.06
N LYS A 30 9.02 -21.15 -12.50
CA LYS A 30 8.25 -21.08 -11.25
C LYS A 30 8.96 -21.85 -10.15
N VAL A 31 8.82 -21.36 -8.93
CA VAL A 31 9.23 -22.07 -7.71
C VAL A 31 8.01 -22.38 -6.86
N LEU A 32 8.08 -23.43 -6.08
CA LEU A 32 7.04 -23.80 -5.13
C LEU A 32 7.30 -23.05 -3.81
N LEU A 33 6.38 -22.18 -3.43
CA LEU A 33 6.38 -21.54 -2.12
C LEU A 33 5.99 -22.61 -1.08
N PRO A 34 6.88 -22.94 -0.13
CA PRO A 34 6.59 -23.96 0.88
C PRO A 34 5.41 -23.54 1.77
N ILE A 35 4.90 -24.49 2.56
CA ILE A 35 3.78 -24.32 3.49
C ILE A 35 2.44 -24.13 2.78
N VAL A 36 2.30 -23.08 1.94
CA VAL A 36 1.06 -22.81 1.18
C VAL A 36 1.00 -23.53 -0.17
N ASN A 37 2.06 -24.22 -0.57
CA ASN A 37 2.17 -25.01 -1.81
C ASN A 37 1.75 -24.25 -3.07
N ARG A 38 2.03 -22.95 -3.11
CA ARG A 38 1.70 -22.09 -4.27
C ARG A 38 2.89 -21.97 -5.21
N GLN A 39 2.66 -22.12 -6.51
CA GLN A 39 3.67 -21.83 -7.52
C GLN A 39 3.75 -20.34 -7.79
N ILE A 40 4.93 -19.74 -7.60
CA ILE A 40 5.21 -18.33 -7.85
C ILE A 40 6.29 -18.16 -8.92
N PRO A 41 6.23 -17.13 -9.77
CA PRO A 41 7.21 -16.90 -10.83
C PRO A 41 8.54 -16.37 -10.26
N ILE A 42 9.62 -16.61 -11.01
CA ILE A 42 10.90 -15.93 -10.85
C ILE A 42 10.95 -14.77 -11.85
N VAL A 43 11.09 -13.55 -11.37
CA VAL A 43 11.13 -12.33 -12.17
C VAL A 43 12.51 -11.68 -12.10
N ALA A 44 12.89 -10.95 -13.15
CA ALA A 44 14.12 -10.17 -13.18
C ALA A 44 13.81 -8.71 -12.86
N ASP A 45 14.39 -8.16 -11.80
CA ASP A 45 14.20 -6.76 -11.42
C ASP A 45 15.50 -6.15 -10.89
N SER A 46 15.86 -4.96 -11.37
CA SER A 46 17.06 -4.24 -10.95
C SER A 46 17.02 -3.73 -9.51
N TYR A 47 15.86 -3.80 -8.87
CA TYR A 47 15.70 -3.54 -7.44
C TYR A 47 16.55 -4.48 -6.56
N VAL A 48 16.81 -5.69 -7.04
CA VAL A 48 17.55 -6.71 -6.27
C VAL A 48 19.03 -6.39 -6.21
N ASP A 49 19.55 -6.27 -4.99
CA ASP A 49 20.99 -6.18 -4.73
C ASP A 49 21.63 -7.59 -4.80
N MET A 50 22.57 -7.78 -5.74
CA MET A 50 23.23 -9.06 -5.97
C MET A 50 24.17 -9.47 -4.83
N GLU A 51 24.66 -8.51 -4.06
CA GLU A 51 25.62 -8.75 -2.96
C GLU A 51 24.92 -8.97 -1.62
N PHE A 52 23.65 -8.60 -1.51
CA PHE A 52 22.91 -8.80 -0.27
C PHE A 52 22.37 -10.23 -0.13
N GLY A 53 22.81 -10.93 0.89
CA GLY A 53 22.37 -12.29 1.19
C GLY A 53 22.72 -13.28 0.07
N THR A 54 21.71 -13.87 -0.57
CA THR A 54 21.86 -14.78 -1.69
C THR A 54 21.75 -14.08 -3.06
N GLY A 55 21.42 -12.79 -3.10
CA GLY A 55 21.05 -12.10 -4.34
C GLY A 55 19.64 -12.45 -4.84
N VAL A 56 18.83 -13.08 -4.00
CA VAL A 56 17.44 -13.47 -4.32
C VAL A 56 16.52 -12.90 -3.27
N VAL A 57 15.45 -12.21 -3.71
CA VAL A 57 14.49 -11.54 -2.83
C VAL A 57 13.09 -12.11 -3.05
N LYS A 58 12.40 -12.40 -1.94
CA LYS A 58 10.97 -12.70 -1.98
C LYS A 58 10.18 -11.40 -2.24
N ILE A 59 9.09 -11.48 -2.99
CA ILE A 59 8.26 -10.32 -3.29
C ILE A 59 6.87 -10.53 -2.72
N THR A 60 6.53 -9.65 -1.76
CA THR A 60 5.23 -9.66 -1.05
C THR A 60 4.53 -8.31 -1.25
N PRO A 61 3.90 -8.04 -2.39
CA PRO A 61 3.39 -6.71 -2.75
C PRO A 61 2.38 -6.14 -1.76
N ALA A 62 1.65 -7.00 -1.04
CA ALA A 62 0.65 -6.56 -0.08
C ALA A 62 1.23 -6.06 1.26
N HIS A 63 2.50 -6.37 1.56
CA HIS A 63 3.07 -6.15 2.89
C HIS A 63 4.40 -5.40 2.91
N ASP A 64 4.87 -4.94 1.75
CA ASP A 64 6.07 -4.11 1.63
C ASP A 64 5.90 -3.07 0.51
N PRO A 65 6.16 -1.78 0.76
CA PRO A 65 6.02 -0.72 -0.24
C PRO A 65 6.94 -0.89 -1.46
N ASN A 66 8.15 -1.39 -1.26
CA ASN A 66 9.09 -1.61 -2.37
C ASN A 66 8.64 -2.82 -3.21
N ASP A 67 8.22 -3.90 -2.55
CA ASP A 67 7.68 -5.08 -3.20
C ASP A 67 6.38 -4.75 -3.95
N PHE A 68 5.59 -3.78 -3.47
CA PHE A 68 4.41 -3.27 -4.16
C PHE A 68 4.77 -2.66 -5.52
N GLU A 69 5.82 -1.84 -5.58
CA GLU A 69 6.27 -1.25 -6.85
C GLU A 69 6.85 -2.32 -7.81
N VAL A 70 7.58 -3.31 -7.29
CA VAL A 70 7.98 -4.50 -8.09
C VAL A 70 6.75 -5.24 -8.59
N GLY A 71 5.77 -5.45 -7.72
CA GLY A 71 4.50 -6.09 -8.04
C GLY A 71 3.75 -5.41 -9.17
N LYS A 72 3.72 -4.07 -9.19
CA LYS A 72 3.11 -3.28 -10.28
C LYS A 72 3.87 -3.46 -11.60
N ARG A 73 5.20 -3.39 -11.58
CA ARG A 73 6.01 -3.56 -12.80
C ARG A 73 5.85 -4.92 -13.44
N HIS A 74 5.69 -5.96 -12.64
CA HIS A 74 5.59 -7.35 -13.10
C HIS A 74 4.16 -7.90 -13.09
N ASN A 75 3.14 -7.05 -12.80
CA ASN A 75 1.73 -7.44 -12.71
C ASN A 75 1.51 -8.66 -11.78
N LEU A 76 2.13 -8.64 -10.61
CA LEU A 76 2.04 -9.70 -9.61
C LEU A 76 0.76 -9.60 -8.79
N GLU A 77 0.27 -10.74 -8.32
CA GLU A 77 -0.87 -10.80 -7.42
C GLU A 77 -0.54 -10.15 -6.06
N GLN A 78 -1.48 -9.39 -5.52
CA GLN A 78 -1.38 -8.74 -4.22
C GLN A 78 -2.16 -9.58 -3.19
N ILE A 79 -1.45 -10.37 -2.41
CA ILE A 79 -2.04 -11.30 -1.46
C ILE A 79 -1.87 -10.74 -0.05
N ASN A 80 -2.90 -10.09 0.48
CA ASN A 80 -2.93 -9.67 1.87
C ASN A 80 -3.23 -10.89 2.76
N ILE A 81 -2.35 -11.15 3.74
CA ILE A 81 -2.46 -12.27 4.69
C ILE A 81 -2.79 -11.84 6.13
N LEU A 82 -2.96 -10.54 6.36
CA LEU A 82 -3.26 -10.00 7.69
C LEU A 82 -4.68 -9.43 7.75
N ASN A 83 -5.33 -9.62 8.88
CA ASN A 83 -6.51 -8.89 9.30
C ASN A 83 -6.14 -7.48 9.79
N ASP A 84 -7.14 -6.63 10.04
CA ASP A 84 -6.93 -5.25 10.50
C ASP A 84 -6.28 -5.14 11.88
N ASP A 85 -6.40 -6.17 12.70
CA ASP A 85 -5.74 -6.31 14.00
C ASP A 85 -4.35 -6.97 13.92
N ALA A 86 -3.87 -7.21 12.69
CA ALA A 86 -2.61 -7.86 12.36
C ALA A 86 -2.52 -9.34 12.81
N THR A 87 -3.64 -10.01 13.01
CA THR A 87 -3.70 -11.47 13.04
C THR A 87 -3.66 -12.03 11.61
N ILE A 88 -3.23 -13.28 11.45
CA ILE A 88 -3.23 -13.96 10.15
C ILE A 88 -4.68 -14.21 9.70
N ASN A 89 -5.00 -13.88 8.46
CA ASN A 89 -6.32 -14.12 7.87
C ASN A 89 -6.45 -15.51 7.23
N GLU A 90 -7.59 -15.79 6.60
CA GLU A 90 -7.89 -17.07 5.95
C GLU A 90 -6.87 -17.53 4.89
N LYS A 91 -6.15 -16.58 4.26
CA LYS A 91 -5.12 -16.89 3.25
C LYS A 91 -3.83 -17.44 3.86
N GLY A 92 -3.66 -17.28 5.16
CA GLY A 92 -2.57 -17.87 5.92
C GLY A 92 -2.77 -19.37 6.23
N GLY A 93 -3.93 -19.95 5.84
CA GLY A 93 -4.24 -21.36 5.98
C GLY A 93 -4.22 -21.79 7.45
N LYS A 94 -3.41 -22.78 7.81
CA LYS A 94 -3.36 -23.31 9.18
C LYS A 94 -2.90 -22.31 10.26
N PHE A 95 -2.40 -21.16 9.88
CA PHE A 95 -2.00 -20.09 10.82
C PHE A 95 -3.11 -19.03 10.99
N GLU A 96 -4.28 -19.22 10.36
CA GLU A 96 -5.43 -18.33 10.51
C GLU A 96 -5.75 -18.03 11.97
N GLY A 97 -5.99 -16.77 12.30
CA GLY A 97 -6.29 -16.28 13.64
C GLY A 97 -5.09 -16.15 14.58
N MET A 98 -3.90 -16.58 14.19
CA MET A 98 -2.71 -16.41 15.03
C MET A 98 -2.24 -14.97 15.02
N ASP A 99 -1.72 -14.50 16.16
CA ASP A 99 -0.94 -13.25 16.20
C ASP A 99 0.28 -13.35 15.28
N ARG A 100 0.63 -12.26 14.62
CA ARG A 100 1.74 -12.24 13.65
C ARG A 100 3.07 -12.72 14.20
N TYR A 101 3.38 -12.44 15.46
CA TYR A 101 4.63 -12.87 16.08
C TYR A 101 4.62 -14.35 16.45
N GLU A 102 3.48 -14.88 16.84
CA GLU A 102 3.30 -16.31 17.09
C GLU A 102 3.36 -17.08 15.75
N ALA A 103 2.70 -16.57 14.70
CA ALA A 103 2.79 -17.13 13.37
C ALA A 103 4.23 -17.12 12.83
N ARG A 104 5.00 -16.05 13.08
CA ARG A 104 6.43 -15.97 12.73
C ARG A 104 7.22 -17.14 13.32
N LYS A 105 7.06 -17.38 14.62
CA LYS A 105 7.74 -18.48 15.31
C LYS A 105 7.34 -19.85 14.76
N ALA A 106 6.04 -20.04 14.53
CA ALA A 106 5.51 -21.28 14.00
C ALA A 106 5.99 -21.58 12.56
N ILE A 107 6.03 -20.56 11.70
CA ILE A 107 6.50 -20.66 10.32
C ILE A 107 8.00 -20.99 10.28
N VAL A 108 8.82 -20.31 11.09
CA VAL A 108 10.25 -20.58 11.16
C VAL A 108 10.50 -22.02 11.61
N LYS A 109 9.79 -22.48 12.64
CA LYS A 109 9.88 -23.87 13.10
C LYS A 109 9.51 -24.86 12.00
N GLU A 110 8.43 -24.61 11.27
CA GLU A 110 7.99 -25.50 10.20
C GLU A 110 9.00 -25.56 9.04
N LEU A 111 9.59 -24.42 8.67
CA LEU A 111 10.65 -24.38 7.67
C LEU A 111 11.89 -25.19 8.13
N ASP A 112 12.19 -25.16 9.42
CA ASP A 112 13.27 -25.97 10.01
C ASP A 112 12.92 -27.45 9.96
N ASP A 113 11.73 -27.83 10.38
CA ASP A 113 11.23 -29.22 10.33
C ASP A 113 11.20 -29.78 8.89
N MET A 114 11.00 -28.92 7.88
CA MET A 114 11.08 -29.27 6.46
C MET A 114 12.52 -29.29 5.90
N GLY A 115 13.52 -28.89 6.67
CA GLY A 115 14.91 -28.78 6.23
C GLY A 115 15.15 -27.62 5.24
N LEU A 116 14.27 -26.62 5.24
CA LEU A 116 14.33 -25.45 4.34
C LEU A 116 14.92 -24.22 5.02
N LEU A 117 15.10 -24.23 6.34
CA LEU A 117 15.73 -23.14 7.08
C LEU A 117 17.25 -23.27 6.96
N VAL A 118 17.88 -22.27 6.34
CA VAL A 118 19.35 -22.27 6.15
C VAL A 118 20.06 -21.79 7.41
N ARG A 119 19.62 -20.66 7.99
CA ARG A 119 20.16 -20.07 9.21
C ARG A 119 19.29 -18.96 9.75
N ILE A 120 19.43 -18.67 11.03
CA ILE A 120 18.87 -17.49 11.69
C ILE A 120 20.06 -16.63 12.11
N GLU A 121 20.00 -15.34 11.81
CA GLU A 121 21.02 -14.35 12.17
C GLU A 121 20.37 -13.18 12.89
N ASP A 122 21.02 -12.66 13.91
CA ASP A 122 20.62 -11.42 14.55
C ASP A 122 20.84 -10.25 13.59
N TYR A 123 19.78 -9.47 13.37
CA TYR A 123 19.80 -8.33 12.46
C TYR A 123 19.12 -7.12 13.11
N SER A 124 19.82 -6.00 13.14
CA SER A 124 19.29 -4.72 13.65
C SER A 124 18.87 -3.82 12.51
N HIS A 125 17.62 -3.36 12.53
CA HIS A 125 17.07 -2.41 11.56
C HIS A 125 16.02 -1.51 12.20
N ASN A 126 15.73 -0.39 11.53
CA ASN A 126 14.70 0.52 11.99
C ASN A 126 13.31 -0.04 11.65
N VAL A 127 12.43 -0.04 12.64
CA VAL A 127 11.03 -0.46 12.50
C VAL A 127 10.14 0.74 12.76
N GLY A 128 9.20 1.03 11.85
CA GLY A 128 8.22 2.07 12.04
C GLY A 128 7.28 1.76 13.20
N THR A 129 7.05 2.75 14.06
CA THR A 129 6.10 2.63 15.16
C THR A 129 5.11 3.79 15.13
N HIS A 130 3.91 3.57 15.67
CA HIS A 130 2.89 4.60 15.78
C HIS A 130 3.24 5.59 16.90
N ASP A 131 3.15 6.89 16.62
CA ASP A 131 3.61 8.00 17.51
C ASP A 131 2.99 7.95 18.90
N ARG A 132 1.70 7.58 19.01
CA ARG A 132 0.96 7.67 20.28
C ARG A 132 1.06 6.43 21.13
N CYS A 133 1.09 5.25 20.52
CA CYS A 133 1.03 4.00 21.28
C CYS A 133 2.28 3.13 21.15
N GLY A 134 3.25 3.52 20.32
CA GLY A 134 4.49 2.76 20.11
C GLY A 134 4.31 1.40 19.42
N THR A 135 3.10 1.09 18.97
CA THR A 135 2.84 -0.20 18.27
C THR A 135 3.54 -0.22 16.94
N THR A 136 4.16 -1.34 16.61
CA THR A 136 4.79 -1.59 15.31
C THR A 136 3.77 -1.46 14.18
N ILE A 137 4.13 -0.67 13.15
CA ILE A 137 3.32 -0.50 11.95
C ILE A 137 3.47 -1.72 11.04
N GLU A 138 2.34 -2.26 10.61
CA GLU A 138 2.28 -3.33 9.62
C GLU A 138 1.81 -2.76 8.27
N PRO A 139 2.69 -2.67 7.25
CA PRO A 139 2.27 -2.27 5.92
C PRO A 139 1.24 -3.24 5.37
N MET A 140 0.10 -2.71 4.94
CA MET A 140 -0.99 -3.46 4.31
C MET A 140 -1.61 -2.65 3.18
N ILE A 141 -2.04 -3.33 2.13
CA ILE A 141 -2.83 -2.71 1.06
C ILE A 141 -4.28 -2.58 1.53
N LYS A 142 -4.78 -1.36 1.53
CA LYS A 142 -6.20 -1.02 1.78
C LYS A 142 -6.71 -0.09 0.70
N LYS A 143 -8.02 -0.15 0.46
CA LYS A 143 -8.69 0.86 -0.38
C LYS A 143 -8.67 2.19 0.35
N GLN A 144 -8.30 3.25 -0.36
CA GLN A 144 -8.24 4.61 0.15
C GLN A 144 -8.77 5.56 -0.93
N TRP A 145 -9.27 6.70 -0.50
CA TRP A 145 -9.68 7.76 -1.41
C TRP A 145 -8.51 8.68 -1.74
N PHE A 146 -8.29 8.90 -3.03
CA PHE A 146 -7.23 9.75 -3.53
C PHE A 146 -7.76 10.85 -4.42
N VAL A 147 -7.17 12.04 -4.31
CA VAL A 147 -7.29 13.10 -5.30
C VAL A 147 -6.18 12.93 -6.32
N LYS A 148 -6.55 12.80 -7.60
CA LYS A 148 -5.59 12.74 -8.72
C LYS A 148 -5.00 14.13 -8.93
N MET A 149 -3.72 14.29 -8.62
CA MET A 149 -3.06 15.60 -8.61
C MET A 149 -2.50 16.03 -9.96
N ASP A 150 -2.15 15.10 -10.85
CA ASP A 150 -1.49 15.38 -12.14
C ASP A 150 -2.16 16.46 -12.97
N GLU A 151 -3.49 16.41 -13.12
CA GLU A 151 -4.22 17.40 -13.90
C GLU A 151 -4.53 18.67 -13.11
N LEU A 152 -4.74 18.55 -11.81
CA LEU A 152 -5.07 19.67 -10.94
C LEU A 152 -3.90 20.62 -10.73
N ILE A 153 -2.67 20.11 -10.73
CA ILE A 153 -1.48 20.92 -10.48
C ILE A 153 -1.07 21.77 -11.69
N LYS A 154 -1.36 21.32 -12.92
CA LYS A 154 -0.94 22.00 -14.15
C LYS A 154 -1.36 23.47 -14.22
N PRO A 155 -2.64 23.83 -14.02
CA PRO A 155 -3.03 25.23 -14.05
C PRO A 155 -2.40 26.05 -12.92
N ALA A 156 -2.19 25.47 -11.74
CA ALA A 156 -1.56 26.17 -10.62
C ALA A 156 -0.07 26.48 -10.91
N VAL A 157 0.66 25.53 -11.48
CA VAL A 157 2.04 25.73 -11.92
C VAL A 157 2.12 26.78 -12.99
N LYS A 158 1.24 26.71 -14.00
CA LYS A 158 1.17 27.68 -15.09
C LYS A 158 0.94 29.11 -14.59
N ALA A 159 0.00 29.30 -13.67
CA ALA A 159 -0.32 30.62 -13.11
C ALA A 159 0.89 31.28 -12.42
N VAL A 160 1.75 30.50 -11.76
CA VAL A 160 3.00 31.02 -11.17
C VAL A 160 4.05 31.29 -12.24
N GLN A 161 4.21 30.41 -13.24
CA GLN A 161 5.15 30.61 -14.35
C GLN A 161 4.82 31.87 -15.18
N GLU A 162 3.55 32.11 -15.42
CA GLU A 162 3.05 33.28 -16.17
C GLU A 162 2.94 34.56 -15.31
N LYS A 163 3.34 34.48 -14.03
CA LYS A 163 3.29 35.60 -13.07
C LYS A 163 1.87 36.12 -12.79
N GLU A 164 0.84 35.35 -13.08
CA GLU A 164 -0.55 35.63 -12.63
C GLU A 164 -0.63 35.54 -11.10
N ILE A 165 0.08 34.56 -10.52
CA ILE A 165 0.31 34.43 -9.08
C ILE A 165 1.78 34.71 -8.81
N ARG A 166 2.08 35.66 -7.90
CA ARG A 166 3.44 35.99 -7.49
C ARG A 166 3.70 35.53 -6.08
N LEU A 167 4.79 34.81 -5.89
CA LEU A 167 5.27 34.41 -4.57
C LEU A 167 6.26 35.46 -4.02
N ILE A 168 6.02 35.91 -2.81
CA ILE A 168 6.84 36.93 -2.14
C ILE A 168 7.43 36.33 -0.87
N PRO A 169 8.74 36.29 -0.69
CA PRO A 169 9.78 36.71 -1.66
C PRO A 169 9.92 35.73 -2.83
N GLU A 170 10.39 36.19 -3.98
CA GLU A 170 10.52 35.40 -5.24
C GLU A 170 11.31 34.10 -5.06
N ARG A 171 12.26 34.05 -4.13
CA ARG A 171 13.00 32.82 -3.81
C ARG A 171 12.10 31.63 -3.42
N MET A 172 10.87 31.87 -3.00
CA MET A 172 9.91 30.82 -2.65
C MET A 172 9.38 30.09 -3.89
N GLU A 173 9.55 30.64 -5.09
CA GLU A 173 9.20 29.93 -6.32
C GLU A 173 9.98 28.64 -6.48
N LYS A 174 11.25 28.63 -6.11
CA LYS A 174 12.06 27.38 -6.13
C LYS A 174 11.46 26.30 -5.25
N THR A 175 11.03 26.67 -4.05
CA THR A 175 10.38 25.72 -3.13
C THR A 175 9.04 25.24 -3.69
N TYR A 176 8.26 26.16 -4.24
CA TYR A 176 6.98 25.83 -4.85
C TYR A 176 7.13 24.83 -6.00
N PHE A 177 8.02 25.11 -6.97
CA PHE A 177 8.24 24.21 -8.09
C PHE A 177 8.84 22.87 -7.67
N ASN A 178 9.72 22.83 -6.69
CA ASN A 178 10.22 21.56 -6.15
C ASN A 178 9.11 20.68 -5.56
N TRP A 179 8.12 21.28 -4.92
CA TRP A 179 6.94 20.56 -4.42
C TRP A 179 6.00 20.13 -5.54
N THR A 180 5.72 21.00 -6.50
CA THR A 180 4.76 20.75 -7.58
C THR A 180 5.29 19.76 -8.62
N ASP A 181 6.58 19.79 -8.91
CA ASP A 181 7.23 18.86 -9.86
C ASP A 181 7.28 17.42 -9.32
N ASN A 182 7.25 17.26 -7.99
CA ASN A 182 7.30 15.97 -7.32
C ASN A 182 5.96 15.59 -6.67
N ILE A 183 4.86 16.25 -7.05
CA ILE A 183 3.57 16.00 -6.43
C ILE A 183 3.07 14.59 -6.73
N LYS A 184 2.50 13.96 -5.73
CA LYS A 184 1.86 12.64 -5.83
C LYS A 184 0.38 12.76 -5.57
N ASP A 185 -0.38 11.77 -5.98
CA ASP A 185 -1.80 11.67 -5.63
C ASP A 185 -1.99 11.77 -4.12
N TRP A 186 -2.94 12.58 -3.71
CA TRP A 186 -3.18 12.88 -2.30
C TRP A 186 -4.22 11.94 -1.71
N CYS A 187 -3.81 11.11 -0.76
CA CYS A 187 -4.73 10.30 0.02
C CYS A 187 -5.51 11.20 0.98
N ILE A 188 -6.83 11.26 0.80
CA ILE A 188 -7.74 12.13 1.57
C ILE A 188 -8.58 11.39 2.61
N SER A 189 -8.57 10.08 2.63
CA SER A 189 -9.29 9.28 3.62
C SER A 189 -8.46 9.05 4.89
N ARG A 190 -9.14 9.11 6.04
CA ARG A 190 -8.57 8.84 7.37
C ARG A 190 -9.51 7.94 8.16
N GLN A 191 -8.94 6.98 8.86
CA GLN A 191 -9.65 6.06 9.75
C GLN A 191 -9.76 6.66 11.15
N LEU A 192 -10.49 7.79 11.27
CA LEU A 192 -10.69 8.50 12.52
C LEU A 192 -12.13 8.31 13.02
N TRP A 193 -12.27 8.18 14.32
CA TRP A 193 -13.59 8.08 14.96
C TRP A 193 -14.42 9.38 14.81
N TRP A 194 -13.77 10.52 14.74
CA TRP A 194 -14.41 11.83 14.61
C TRP A 194 -13.88 12.62 13.41
N GLY A 195 -14.76 13.17 12.61
CA GLY A 195 -14.43 14.01 11.46
C GLY A 195 -15.56 14.07 10.42
N HIS A 196 -15.33 14.76 9.32
CA HIS A 196 -16.24 14.78 8.18
C HIS A 196 -16.20 13.42 7.48
N ARG A 197 -17.29 12.69 7.47
CA ARG A 197 -17.35 11.43 6.73
C ARG A 197 -17.29 11.67 5.24
N ILE A 198 -16.63 10.78 4.53
CA ILE A 198 -16.57 10.79 3.07
C ILE A 198 -18.00 10.63 2.52
N PRO A 199 -18.46 11.52 1.61
CA PRO A 199 -19.80 11.49 1.07
C PRO A 199 -19.96 10.45 -0.04
N ALA A 200 -19.52 9.24 0.22
CA ALA A 200 -19.62 8.07 -0.66
C ALA A 200 -20.49 7.01 0.00
N TYR A 201 -21.34 6.36 -0.78
CA TYR A 201 -22.29 5.38 -0.34
C TYR A 201 -22.18 4.14 -1.21
N TYR A 202 -22.08 2.98 -0.58
CA TYR A 202 -22.00 1.68 -1.25
C TYR A 202 -23.37 1.02 -1.25
N CYS A 203 -23.85 0.65 -2.43
CA CYS A 203 -25.10 -0.10 -2.52
C CYS A 203 -24.93 -1.51 -1.95
N ASP A 204 -25.71 -1.87 -0.94
CA ASP A 204 -25.61 -3.16 -0.26
C ASP A 204 -25.98 -4.34 -1.17
N SER A 205 -26.76 -4.10 -2.24
CA SER A 205 -27.18 -5.13 -3.18
C SER A 205 -26.17 -5.44 -4.29
N CYS A 206 -25.41 -4.44 -4.78
CA CYS A 206 -24.51 -4.62 -5.94
C CYS A 206 -23.12 -4.05 -5.80
N GLY A 207 -22.80 -3.41 -4.65
CA GLY A 207 -21.51 -2.81 -4.38
C GLY A 207 -21.19 -1.54 -5.20
N GLU A 208 -22.16 -0.99 -5.94
CA GLU A 208 -21.97 0.26 -6.69
C GLU A 208 -21.70 1.41 -5.74
N THR A 209 -20.73 2.26 -6.09
CA THR A 209 -20.34 3.43 -5.30
C THR A 209 -21.05 4.68 -5.84
N VAL A 210 -21.81 5.33 -4.98
CA VAL A 210 -22.51 6.59 -5.30
C VAL A 210 -21.95 7.72 -4.45
N VAL A 211 -21.44 8.76 -5.07
CA VAL A 211 -20.97 9.98 -4.38
C VAL A 211 -22.09 11.00 -4.40
N ALA A 212 -22.58 11.38 -3.22
CA ALA A 212 -23.71 12.30 -3.09
C ALA A 212 -23.63 13.11 -1.79
N ARG A 213 -24.24 14.30 -1.76
CA ARG A 213 -24.29 15.16 -0.56
C ARG A 213 -25.12 14.56 0.56
N THR A 214 -26.12 13.78 0.22
CA THR A 214 -27.03 13.08 1.12
C THR A 214 -27.15 11.64 0.69
N GLU A 215 -27.57 10.78 1.59
CA GLU A 215 -27.78 9.36 1.29
C GLU A 215 -28.70 9.17 0.08
N PRO A 216 -28.27 8.40 -0.93
CA PRO A 216 -29.08 8.11 -2.11
C PRO A 216 -30.29 7.27 -1.72
N THR A 217 -31.41 7.51 -2.39
CA THR A 217 -32.66 6.73 -2.17
C THR A 217 -32.75 5.51 -3.06
N VAL A 218 -32.09 5.54 -4.25
CA VAL A 218 -32.14 4.47 -5.24
C VAL A 218 -30.79 4.32 -5.92
N CYS A 219 -30.31 3.09 -6.02
CA CYS A 219 -29.07 2.77 -6.74
C CYS A 219 -29.25 2.93 -8.26
N PRO A 220 -28.42 3.72 -8.94
CA PRO A 220 -28.52 3.95 -10.37
C PRO A 220 -28.25 2.70 -11.21
N LYS A 221 -27.59 1.68 -10.64
CA LYS A 221 -27.20 0.47 -11.33
C LYS A 221 -28.20 -0.69 -11.18
N CYS A 222 -28.71 -0.91 -9.97
CA CYS A 222 -29.55 -2.08 -9.68
C CYS A 222 -30.92 -1.73 -9.11
N GLY A 223 -31.22 -0.46 -8.82
CA GLY A 223 -32.48 -0.05 -8.21
C GLY A 223 -32.60 -0.35 -6.71
N GLY A 224 -31.56 -0.87 -6.06
CA GLY A 224 -31.54 -1.13 -4.62
C GLY A 224 -31.68 0.16 -3.81
N THR A 225 -32.25 0.06 -2.59
CA THR A 225 -32.59 1.21 -1.75
C THR A 225 -31.79 1.28 -0.44
N HIS A 226 -30.93 0.31 -0.21
CA HIS A 226 -30.10 0.25 1.00
C HIS A 226 -28.64 0.57 0.66
N PHE A 227 -28.04 1.44 1.46
CA PHE A 227 -26.69 1.94 1.26
C PHE A 227 -25.93 1.97 2.59
N THR A 228 -24.67 1.65 2.51
CA THR A 228 -23.71 1.84 3.61
C THR A 228 -22.79 3.01 3.26
N GLN A 229 -22.77 4.06 4.10
CA GLN A 229 -21.85 5.18 3.91
C GLN A 229 -20.43 4.76 4.25
N ASP A 230 -19.46 5.25 3.48
CA ASP A 230 -18.04 5.07 3.74
C ASP A 230 -17.71 5.42 5.21
N PRO A 231 -17.05 4.54 5.98
CA PRO A 231 -16.74 4.78 7.39
C PRO A 231 -15.62 5.80 7.59
N ASP A 232 -14.79 6.03 6.57
CA ASP A 232 -13.65 6.92 6.65
C ASP A 232 -14.05 8.39 6.72
N THR A 233 -13.18 9.20 7.28
CA THR A 233 -13.32 10.66 7.35
C THR A 233 -12.37 11.34 6.36
N LEU A 234 -12.71 12.55 5.94
CA LEU A 234 -11.83 13.38 5.13
C LEU A 234 -10.66 13.91 5.96
N ASP A 235 -9.49 13.98 5.34
CA ASP A 235 -8.33 14.69 5.86
C ASP A 235 -8.70 16.14 6.22
N THR A 236 -8.23 16.62 7.36
CA THR A 236 -8.46 17.99 7.82
C THR A 236 -7.99 19.03 6.79
N TRP A 237 -6.88 18.77 6.10
CA TRP A 237 -6.37 19.66 5.07
C TRP A 237 -7.25 19.73 3.83
N PHE A 238 -8.10 18.73 3.58
CA PHE A 238 -9.07 18.79 2.49
C PHE A 238 -10.05 19.95 2.69
N SER A 239 -10.61 20.09 3.89
CA SER A 239 -11.47 21.22 4.23
C SER A 239 -10.71 22.55 4.24
N SER A 240 -9.48 22.55 4.79
CA SER A 240 -8.63 23.74 4.86
C SER A 240 -8.24 24.28 3.48
N ALA A 241 -8.03 23.40 2.51
CA ALA A 241 -7.74 23.79 1.13
C ALA A 241 -8.91 24.54 0.47
N LEU A 242 -10.13 24.39 0.99
CA LEU A 242 -11.34 25.10 0.50
C LEU A 242 -11.57 26.47 1.15
N TRP A 243 -10.70 26.89 2.06
CA TRP A 243 -10.80 28.15 2.78
C TRP A 243 -10.99 29.38 1.87
N PRO A 244 -10.23 29.55 0.76
CA PRO A 244 -10.44 30.68 -0.15
C PRO A 244 -11.85 30.73 -0.73
N LEU A 245 -12.44 29.56 -1.05
CA LEU A 245 -13.81 29.49 -1.56
C LEU A 245 -14.85 29.89 -0.49
N SER A 246 -14.61 29.54 0.77
CA SER A 246 -15.46 29.95 1.88
C SER A 246 -15.47 31.47 2.04
N LEU A 247 -14.31 32.12 1.93
CA LEU A 247 -14.18 33.58 2.08
C LEU A 247 -14.83 34.37 0.92
N ILE A 248 -14.87 33.81 -0.28
CA ILE A 248 -15.54 34.49 -1.45
C ILE A 248 -17.04 34.69 -1.20
N HIS A 249 -17.64 33.82 -0.40
CA HIS A 249 -19.08 33.87 -0.12
C HIS A 249 -19.45 34.65 1.14
N ILE A 250 -18.47 35.16 1.86
CA ILE A 250 -18.67 36.05 3.01
C ILE A 250 -18.63 37.54 2.58
#